data_3aa9017d6dd79626ac27d0ad471ab1f6
#
_entry.id   3aa9017d6dd79626ac27d0ad471ab1f6
#
_cell.length_a   1.000
_cell.length_b   1.000
_cell.length_c   1.000
_cell.angle_alpha   90.00
_cell.angle_beta   90.00
_cell.angle_gamma   90.00
#
_symmetry.space_group_name_H-M   'P 1'
#
loop_
_entity.id
_entity.type
_entity.pdbx_description
1 polymer ?
#
loop_
_entity_poly.entity_id
_entity_poly.type
_entity_poly.pdbx_seq_one_letter_code
_entity_poly.pdbx_strand_id
1 'polypeptide(L)'
;MFGALANPDHNECVRIVHKALDSGINFIDTADRYSNGESEEIVGKALKGRRQNVVLATKVNGAMGEDPNQQGNSRRWITQAVEASLRRLQTDHIDLYQIHRPSPDTDIEETLSVLTDLMRAGKVRAIGSSTFPVSEIVEAQWVAERRGLARFRTEQPPYSILNRSIEQEVLPVCQKYGMGALVWSPLAKGMLTGRYRKGQSLPESLRVKVFPKQMSDERNLDTVERLIPVAEGAGISLTHMAMAFVMAHPGVTSAILGPRTMQQLDDLLAGAGTALNDEILDKIDEVAPPGTDAGPMGALYTPQALMQASLRRRPDRVAV
;
A
#
# COMPACT_ATOMS: atom_id res chain seq x y z
N MET A 1 0.96 -1.99 9.74
CA MET A 1 0.82 -3.44 10.01
C MET A 1 1.33 -3.69 11.43
N PHE A 2 0.51 -4.30 12.27
CA PHE A 2 0.80 -4.64 13.67
C PHE A 2 0.72 -6.15 13.86
N GLY A 3 1.04 -6.63 15.07
CA GLY A 3 1.00 -8.03 15.43
C GLY A 3 2.30 -8.78 15.15
N ALA A 4 2.27 -10.11 15.24
CA ALA A 4 3.43 -11.00 15.23
C ALA A 4 4.43 -10.78 14.09
N LEU A 5 3.97 -10.32 12.92
CA LEU A 5 4.83 -10.05 11.75
C LEU A 5 5.54 -8.68 11.80
N ALA A 6 5.23 -7.80 12.76
CA ALA A 6 5.82 -6.45 12.80
C ALA A 6 6.19 -6.00 14.21
N ASN A 7 5.21 -5.68 15.04
CA ASN A 7 5.36 -5.38 16.45
C ASN A 7 4.38 -6.26 17.24
N PRO A 8 4.85 -7.26 18.00
CA PRO A 8 4.00 -8.18 18.75
C PRO A 8 3.48 -7.59 20.06
N ASP A 9 3.99 -6.44 20.53
CA ASP A 9 3.46 -5.76 21.71
C ASP A 9 2.18 -4.99 21.37
N HIS A 10 1.04 -5.61 21.64
CA HIS A 10 -0.28 -5.01 21.39
C HIS A 10 -0.47 -3.68 22.11
N ASN A 11 0.06 -3.55 23.33
CA ASN A 11 -0.10 -2.31 24.10
C ASN A 11 0.71 -1.18 23.49
N GLU A 12 1.93 -1.45 23.01
CA GLU A 12 2.72 -0.48 22.27
C GLU A 12 2.03 -0.10 20.97
N CYS A 13 1.50 -1.07 20.22
CA CYS A 13 0.75 -0.81 18.99
C CYS A 13 -0.45 0.11 19.24
N VAL A 14 -1.23 -0.12 20.30
CA VAL A 14 -2.36 0.75 20.69
C VAL A 14 -1.87 2.16 21.04
N ARG A 15 -0.77 2.30 21.78
CA ARG A 15 -0.19 3.62 22.09
C ARG A 15 0.28 4.35 20.84
N ILE A 16 0.89 3.63 19.87
CA ILE A 16 1.29 4.21 18.56
C ILE A 16 0.07 4.75 17.81
N VAL A 17 -1.02 3.97 17.74
CA VAL A 17 -2.27 4.43 17.09
C VAL A 17 -2.84 5.65 17.81
N HIS A 18 -2.92 5.63 19.14
CA HIS A 18 -3.44 6.77 19.91
C HIS A 18 -2.61 8.03 19.68
N LYS A 19 -1.28 7.94 19.74
CA LYS A 19 -0.41 9.08 19.48
C LYS A 19 -0.57 9.62 18.07
N ALA A 20 -0.69 8.75 17.06
CA ALA A 20 -0.94 9.16 15.69
C ALA A 20 -2.25 9.95 15.58
N LEU A 21 -3.34 9.45 16.18
CA LEU A 21 -4.63 10.13 16.21
C LEU A 21 -4.57 11.47 16.96
N ASP A 22 -3.91 11.51 18.11
CA ASP A 22 -3.74 12.72 18.92
C ASP A 22 -2.87 13.77 18.20
N SER A 23 -2.06 13.35 17.22
CA SER A 23 -1.26 14.21 16.36
C SER A 23 -1.99 14.66 15.08
N GLY A 24 -3.31 14.36 14.94
CA GLY A 24 -4.14 14.79 13.84
C GLY A 24 -4.25 13.81 12.66
N ILE A 25 -3.60 12.65 12.71
CA ILE A 25 -3.81 11.58 11.73
C ILE A 25 -5.18 10.97 11.99
N ASN A 26 -6.08 10.98 10.99
CA ASN A 26 -7.43 10.44 11.13
C ASN A 26 -7.75 9.27 10.18
N PHE A 27 -6.78 8.81 9.39
CA PHE A 27 -6.91 7.68 8.48
C PHE A 27 -6.09 6.50 9.00
N ILE A 28 -6.74 5.36 9.27
CA ILE A 28 -6.10 4.13 9.74
C ILE A 28 -6.31 3.05 8.70
N ASP A 29 -5.21 2.48 8.18
CA ASP A 29 -5.21 1.42 7.18
C ASP A 29 -4.68 0.11 7.75
N THR A 30 -5.41 -0.97 7.57
CA THR A 30 -5.02 -2.35 7.91
C THR A 30 -5.42 -3.32 6.79
N ALA A 31 -5.39 -4.62 7.05
CA ALA A 31 -5.88 -5.67 6.16
C ALA A 31 -6.18 -6.95 6.96
N ASP A 32 -7.10 -7.77 6.45
CA ASP A 32 -7.46 -9.07 7.02
C ASP A 32 -6.24 -9.99 7.21
N ARG A 33 -5.38 -10.09 6.19
CA ARG A 33 -4.19 -10.96 6.21
C ARG A 33 -3.02 -10.46 7.05
N TYR A 34 -3.04 -9.21 7.54
CA TYR A 34 -1.91 -8.69 8.34
C TYR A 34 -1.84 -9.40 9.69
N SER A 35 -0.76 -10.16 9.90
CA SER A 35 -0.59 -11.06 11.04
C SER A 35 -1.82 -11.97 11.24
N ASN A 36 -2.42 -12.43 10.13
CA ASN A 36 -3.58 -13.33 10.10
C ASN A 36 -4.79 -12.81 10.92
N GLY A 37 -5.10 -11.52 10.75
CA GLY A 37 -6.23 -10.85 11.44
C GLY A 37 -5.85 -10.12 12.72
N GLU A 38 -4.73 -10.43 13.34
CA GLU A 38 -4.27 -9.81 14.60
C GLU A 38 -4.13 -8.28 14.49
N SER A 39 -3.70 -7.78 13.30
CA SER A 39 -3.60 -6.33 13.06
C SER A 39 -4.97 -5.64 13.14
N GLU A 40 -6.04 -6.26 12.64
CA GLU A 40 -7.39 -5.73 12.77
C GLU A 40 -7.88 -5.75 14.23
N GLU A 41 -7.58 -6.80 14.99
CA GLU A 41 -7.91 -6.86 16.42
C GLU A 41 -7.23 -5.75 17.24
N ILE A 42 -5.95 -5.49 16.96
CA ILE A 42 -5.20 -4.41 17.61
C ILE A 42 -5.82 -3.05 17.24
N VAL A 43 -6.14 -2.83 15.98
CA VAL A 43 -6.80 -1.60 15.52
C VAL A 43 -8.17 -1.45 16.18
N GLY A 44 -8.98 -2.51 16.23
CA GLY A 44 -10.28 -2.50 16.91
C GLY A 44 -10.17 -2.09 18.39
N LYS A 45 -9.19 -2.64 19.11
CA LYS A 45 -8.90 -2.24 20.51
C LYS A 45 -8.50 -0.76 20.60
N ALA A 46 -7.64 -0.28 19.68
CA ALA A 46 -7.16 1.09 19.70
C ALA A 46 -8.28 2.11 19.38
N LEU A 47 -9.27 1.72 18.58
CA LEU A 47 -10.37 2.60 18.17
C LEU A 47 -11.56 2.61 19.14
N LYS A 48 -11.53 1.82 20.21
CA LYS A 48 -12.60 1.81 21.22
C LYS A 48 -12.78 3.21 21.81
N GLY A 49 -13.99 3.77 21.66
CA GLY A 49 -14.32 5.14 22.08
C GLY A 49 -13.80 6.25 21.16
N ARG A 50 -13.08 5.92 20.07
CA ARG A 50 -12.52 6.90 19.11
C ARG A 50 -13.02 6.67 17.67
N ARG A 51 -13.78 5.60 17.42
CA ARG A 51 -14.18 5.13 16.07
C ARG A 51 -14.80 6.20 15.18
N GLN A 52 -15.63 7.08 15.73
CA GLN A 52 -16.38 8.07 14.98
C GLN A 52 -15.51 9.17 14.33
N ASN A 53 -14.30 9.38 14.85
CA ASN A 53 -13.38 10.41 14.37
C ASN A 53 -12.32 9.85 13.40
N VAL A 54 -12.46 8.58 12.97
CA VAL A 54 -11.46 7.87 12.18
C VAL A 54 -12.07 7.37 10.88
N VAL A 55 -11.38 7.61 9.78
CA VAL A 55 -11.60 6.92 8.50
C VAL A 55 -10.85 5.59 8.57
N LEU A 56 -11.60 4.51 8.75
CA LEU A 56 -11.05 3.16 8.91
C LEU A 56 -11.04 2.43 7.58
N ALA A 57 -9.87 2.04 7.13
CA ALA A 57 -9.67 1.21 5.95
C ALA A 57 -9.17 -0.19 6.31
N THR A 58 -9.72 -1.20 5.65
CA THR A 58 -9.15 -2.56 5.64
C THR A 58 -9.25 -3.17 4.25
N LYS A 59 -8.69 -4.38 4.07
CA LYS A 59 -8.56 -5.00 2.75
C LYS A 59 -8.91 -6.48 2.80
N VAL A 60 -9.33 -7.01 1.64
CA VAL A 60 -9.62 -8.42 1.40
C VAL A 60 -8.90 -8.92 0.15
N ASN A 61 -8.57 -10.16 0.09
CA ASN A 61 -8.05 -10.96 -1.03
C ASN A 61 -7.13 -12.09 -0.55
N GLY A 62 -6.23 -11.82 0.39
CA GLY A 62 -5.24 -12.81 0.81
C GLY A 62 -5.86 -14.04 1.47
N ALA A 63 -5.17 -15.19 1.39
CA ALA A 63 -5.58 -16.39 2.07
C ALA A 63 -5.64 -16.19 3.59
N MET A 64 -6.76 -16.58 4.21
CA MET A 64 -7.02 -16.50 5.65
C MET A 64 -7.13 -17.87 6.32
N GLY A 65 -6.74 -18.93 5.62
CA GLY A 65 -6.75 -20.30 6.10
C GLY A 65 -6.22 -21.26 5.03
N GLU A 66 -6.39 -22.56 5.26
CA GLU A 66 -5.98 -23.62 4.33
C GLU A 66 -7.06 -23.91 3.26
N ASP A 67 -8.32 -23.52 3.51
CA ASP A 67 -9.40 -23.67 2.55
C ASP A 67 -9.18 -22.75 1.34
N PRO A 68 -9.07 -23.30 0.11
CA PRO A 68 -8.87 -22.52 -1.10
C PRO A 68 -10.00 -21.50 -1.38
N ASN A 69 -11.17 -21.67 -0.77
CA ASN A 69 -12.27 -20.71 -0.86
C ASN A 69 -12.14 -19.53 0.10
N GLN A 70 -11.16 -19.53 1.00
CA GLN A 70 -10.89 -18.43 1.94
C GLN A 70 -9.85 -17.44 1.40
N GLN A 71 -9.95 -17.13 0.11
CA GLN A 71 -9.08 -16.15 -0.57
C GLN A 71 -9.72 -15.61 -1.85
N GLY A 72 -9.09 -14.59 -2.44
CA GLY A 72 -9.49 -14.02 -3.72
C GLY A 72 -10.58 -12.96 -3.61
N ASN A 73 -11.23 -12.67 -4.74
CA ASN A 73 -12.15 -11.56 -4.89
C ASN A 73 -13.60 -12.00 -5.19
N SER A 74 -13.88 -13.30 -5.00
CA SER A 74 -15.23 -13.85 -5.26
C SER A 74 -16.28 -13.29 -4.29
N ARG A 75 -17.52 -13.23 -4.73
CA ARG A 75 -18.67 -12.85 -3.90
C ARG A 75 -18.74 -13.66 -2.61
N ARG A 76 -18.53 -14.98 -2.73
CA ARG A 76 -18.56 -15.87 -1.57
C ARG A 76 -17.54 -15.46 -0.50
N TRP A 77 -16.29 -15.22 -0.91
CA TRP A 77 -15.24 -14.90 0.04
C TRP A 77 -15.38 -13.47 0.61
N ILE A 78 -15.61 -12.48 -0.24
CA ILE A 78 -15.77 -11.09 0.20
C ILE A 78 -16.87 -10.96 1.25
N THR A 79 -18.01 -11.66 1.07
CA THR A 79 -19.11 -11.65 2.04
C THR A 79 -18.71 -12.21 3.40
N GLN A 80 -17.94 -13.30 3.42
CA GLN A 80 -17.46 -13.90 4.67
C GLN A 80 -16.35 -13.06 5.33
N ALA A 81 -15.43 -12.56 4.52
CA ALA A 81 -14.27 -11.79 4.97
C ALA A 81 -14.67 -10.47 5.62
N VAL A 82 -15.65 -9.73 5.06
CA VAL A 82 -16.11 -8.48 5.64
C VAL A 82 -16.71 -8.67 7.03
N GLU A 83 -17.52 -9.74 7.22
CA GLU A 83 -18.11 -10.04 8.53
C GLU A 83 -17.01 -10.38 9.56
N ALA A 84 -15.99 -11.13 9.13
CA ALA A 84 -14.85 -11.44 9.98
C ALA A 84 -14.05 -10.18 10.33
N SER A 85 -13.80 -9.30 9.37
CA SER A 85 -13.13 -8.01 9.58
C SER A 85 -13.91 -7.10 10.54
N LEU A 86 -15.22 -6.96 10.37
CA LEU A 86 -16.08 -6.19 11.27
C LEU A 86 -16.00 -6.69 12.73
N ARG A 87 -15.99 -8.02 12.93
CA ARG A 87 -15.83 -8.62 14.28
C ARG A 87 -14.46 -8.31 14.88
N ARG A 88 -13.35 -8.47 14.10
CA ARG A 88 -12.00 -8.20 14.59
C ARG A 88 -11.80 -6.71 14.91
N LEU A 89 -12.31 -5.85 14.03
CA LEU A 89 -12.27 -4.39 14.19
C LEU A 89 -13.24 -3.84 15.24
N GLN A 90 -14.17 -4.67 15.75
CA GLN A 90 -15.17 -4.30 16.76
C GLN A 90 -16.00 -3.09 16.33
N THR A 91 -16.44 -3.06 15.08
CA THR A 91 -17.23 -1.98 14.48
C THR A 91 -18.35 -2.53 13.59
N ASP A 92 -19.38 -1.77 13.37
CA ASP A 92 -20.51 -2.12 12.51
C ASP A 92 -20.30 -1.71 11.04
N HIS A 93 -19.30 -0.87 10.76
CA HIS A 93 -18.97 -0.42 9.40
C HIS A 93 -17.49 -0.16 9.19
N ILE A 94 -17.09 -0.26 7.91
CA ILE A 94 -15.76 0.08 7.38
C ILE A 94 -15.93 1.31 6.48
N ASP A 95 -15.10 2.34 6.66
CA ASP A 95 -15.19 3.55 5.82
C ASP A 95 -14.65 3.30 4.41
N LEU A 96 -13.54 2.55 4.29
CA LEU A 96 -12.95 2.18 3.01
C LEU A 96 -12.60 0.69 2.98
N TYR A 97 -13.28 -0.10 2.15
CA TYR A 97 -12.98 -1.51 1.96
C TYR A 97 -12.28 -1.71 0.62
N GLN A 98 -11.08 -2.28 0.65
CA GLN A 98 -10.20 -2.33 -0.52
C GLN A 98 -9.97 -3.77 -0.98
N ILE A 99 -9.96 -3.99 -2.28
CA ILE A 99 -9.43 -5.21 -2.87
C ILE A 99 -7.90 -5.12 -2.83
N HIS A 100 -7.28 -6.03 -2.05
CA HIS A 100 -5.84 -5.96 -1.73
C HIS A 100 -4.94 -6.26 -2.93
N ARG A 101 -5.43 -7.10 -3.87
CA ARG A 101 -4.75 -7.46 -5.11
C ARG A 101 -5.78 -7.82 -6.18
N PRO A 102 -5.49 -7.61 -7.45
CA PRO A 102 -6.31 -8.16 -8.52
C PRO A 102 -6.34 -9.68 -8.45
N SER A 103 -7.43 -10.27 -8.90
CA SER A 103 -7.64 -11.73 -8.95
C SER A 103 -8.05 -12.10 -10.38
N PRO A 104 -7.13 -12.61 -11.19
CA PRO A 104 -7.39 -12.89 -12.60
C PRO A 104 -8.45 -13.99 -12.81
N ASP A 105 -8.74 -14.76 -11.78
CA ASP A 105 -9.73 -15.86 -11.81
C ASP A 105 -11.15 -15.41 -11.40
N THR A 106 -11.34 -14.12 -11.13
CA THR A 106 -12.62 -13.56 -10.72
C THR A 106 -13.02 -12.40 -11.61
N ASP A 107 -14.22 -12.45 -12.19
CA ASP A 107 -14.77 -11.34 -12.96
C ASP A 107 -14.90 -10.09 -12.08
N ILE A 108 -14.41 -8.97 -12.58
CA ILE A 108 -14.50 -7.67 -11.87
C ILE A 108 -15.96 -7.24 -11.63
N GLU A 109 -16.91 -7.64 -12.50
CA GLU A 109 -18.33 -7.38 -12.28
C GLU A 109 -18.86 -8.09 -11.04
N GLU A 110 -18.47 -9.35 -10.80
CA GLU A 110 -18.83 -10.09 -9.58
C GLU A 110 -18.29 -9.37 -8.33
N THR A 111 -17.02 -8.97 -8.37
CA THR A 111 -16.37 -8.25 -7.28
C THR A 111 -17.06 -6.91 -6.98
N LEU A 112 -17.32 -6.08 -7.99
CA LEU A 112 -17.99 -4.79 -7.82
C LEU A 112 -19.44 -4.96 -7.38
N SER A 113 -20.12 -5.99 -7.84
CA SER A 113 -21.50 -6.29 -7.47
C SER A 113 -21.62 -6.59 -5.97
N VAL A 114 -20.79 -7.49 -5.42
CA VAL A 114 -20.82 -7.78 -3.98
C VAL A 114 -20.41 -6.57 -3.14
N LEU A 115 -19.41 -5.80 -3.56
CA LEU A 115 -19.02 -4.58 -2.85
C LEU A 115 -20.14 -3.53 -2.85
N THR A 116 -20.90 -3.42 -3.95
CA THR A 116 -22.08 -2.57 -4.04
C THR A 116 -23.17 -3.01 -3.05
N ASP A 117 -23.41 -4.30 -2.91
CA ASP A 117 -24.37 -4.84 -1.96
C ASP A 117 -23.95 -4.55 -0.50
N LEU A 118 -22.65 -4.65 -0.18
CA LEU A 118 -22.11 -4.30 1.13
C LEU A 118 -22.28 -2.81 1.44
N MET A 119 -22.14 -1.94 0.44
CA MET A 119 -22.42 -0.50 0.60
C MET A 119 -23.89 -0.23 0.82
N ARG A 120 -24.79 -0.88 0.07
CA ARG A 120 -26.25 -0.78 0.27
C ARG A 120 -26.69 -1.29 1.64
N ALA A 121 -26.01 -2.31 2.16
CA ALA A 121 -26.24 -2.84 3.49
C ALA A 121 -25.67 -1.96 4.62
N GLY A 122 -24.96 -0.87 4.29
CA GLY A 122 -24.35 0.05 5.26
C GLY A 122 -23.09 -0.48 5.94
N LYS A 123 -22.59 -1.66 5.54
CA LYS A 123 -21.37 -2.27 6.11
C LYS A 123 -20.07 -1.62 5.62
N VAL A 124 -20.14 -1.02 4.43
CA VAL A 124 -19.00 -0.36 3.78
C VAL A 124 -19.46 0.99 3.25
N ARG A 125 -18.69 2.06 3.44
CA ARG A 125 -19.02 3.42 2.97
C ARG A 125 -18.43 3.75 1.61
N ALA A 126 -17.19 3.31 1.36
CA ALA A 126 -16.49 3.48 0.09
C ALA A 126 -15.67 2.23 -0.23
N ILE A 127 -15.39 2.02 -1.51
CA ILE A 127 -14.59 0.90 -1.98
C ILE A 127 -13.36 1.39 -2.75
N GLY A 128 -12.29 0.59 -2.72
CA GLY A 128 -11.05 0.89 -3.41
C GLY A 128 -10.30 -0.35 -3.87
N SER A 129 -9.25 -0.14 -4.62
CA SER A 129 -8.32 -1.15 -5.09
C SER A 129 -6.91 -0.91 -4.55
N SER A 130 -6.05 -1.90 -4.65
CA SER A 130 -4.63 -1.77 -4.27
C SER A 130 -3.75 -2.56 -5.22
N THR A 131 -2.73 -1.89 -5.77
CA THR A 131 -1.72 -2.46 -6.66
C THR A 131 -2.35 -3.07 -7.93
N PHE A 132 -3.39 -2.44 -8.42
CA PHE A 132 -4.04 -2.83 -9.66
C PHE A 132 -3.25 -2.30 -10.87
N PRO A 133 -3.09 -3.12 -11.94
CA PRO A 133 -2.68 -2.61 -13.23
C PRO A 133 -3.66 -1.57 -13.76
N VAL A 134 -3.16 -0.60 -14.52
CA VAL A 134 -4.00 0.46 -15.07
C VAL A 134 -5.16 -0.07 -15.90
N SER A 135 -4.94 -1.11 -16.71
CA SER A 135 -5.98 -1.76 -17.48
C SER A 135 -7.16 -2.23 -16.62
N GLU A 136 -6.87 -2.85 -15.48
CA GLU A 136 -7.90 -3.33 -14.56
C GLU A 136 -8.57 -2.20 -13.77
N ILE A 137 -7.86 -1.11 -13.47
CA ILE A 137 -8.47 0.09 -12.89
C ILE A 137 -9.50 0.66 -13.87
N VAL A 138 -9.12 0.84 -15.14
CA VAL A 138 -10.00 1.38 -16.18
C VAL A 138 -11.19 0.47 -16.45
N GLU A 139 -10.95 -0.84 -16.52
CA GLU A 139 -12.01 -1.84 -16.69
C GLU A 139 -13.01 -1.80 -15.54
N ALA A 140 -12.52 -1.74 -14.28
CA ALA A 140 -13.40 -1.64 -13.12
C ALA A 140 -14.28 -0.38 -13.15
N GLN A 141 -13.72 0.78 -13.54
CA GLN A 141 -14.49 2.03 -13.69
C GLN A 141 -15.55 1.88 -14.78
N TRP A 142 -15.20 1.32 -15.93
CA TRP A 142 -16.11 1.12 -17.06
C TRP A 142 -17.25 0.14 -16.72
N VAL A 143 -16.92 -0.99 -16.08
CA VAL A 143 -17.93 -1.97 -15.65
C VAL A 143 -18.87 -1.36 -14.61
N ALA A 144 -18.33 -0.61 -13.63
CA ALA A 144 -19.15 0.06 -12.63
C ALA A 144 -20.16 1.02 -13.27
N GLU A 145 -19.72 1.86 -14.22
CA GLU A 145 -20.59 2.79 -14.92
C GLU A 145 -21.65 2.06 -15.77
N ARG A 146 -21.22 1.08 -16.56
CA ARG A 146 -22.10 0.30 -17.44
C ARG A 146 -23.19 -0.47 -16.69
N ARG A 147 -22.89 -0.99 -15.52
CA ARG A 147 -23.78 -1.84 -14.69
C ARG A 147 -24.50 -1.08 -13.58
N GLY A 148 -24.25 0.22 -13.40
CA GLY A 148 -24.81 0.99 -12.30
C GLY A 148 -24.33 0.52 -10.92
N LEU A 149 -23.08 0.05 -10.84
CA LEU A 149 -22.45 -0.44 -9.61
C LEU A 149 -21.63 0.68 -8.95
N ALA A 150 -21.30 0.48 -7.68
CA ALA A 150 -20.33 1.32 -7.00
C ALA A 150 -18.95 1.20 -7.68
N ARG A 151 -18.27 2.34 -7.85
CA ARG A 151 -16.94 2.38 -8.45
C ARG A 151 -15.84 2.50 -7.39
N PHE A 152 -14.64 2.04 -7.67
CA PHE A 152 -13.49 2.32 -6.83
C PHE A 152 -13.25 3.82 -6.69
N ARG A 153 -13.11 4.28 -5.45
CA ARG A 153 -12.84 5.68 -5.08
C ARG A 153 -11.38 5.94 -4.81
N THR A 154 -10.61 4.89 -4.53
CA THR A 154 -9.18 4.96 -4.25
C THR A 154 -8.43 3.85 -4.95
N GLU A 155 -7.17 4.13 -5.27
CA GLU A 155 -6.14 3.13 -5.54
C GLU A 155 -5.05 3.25 -4.49
N GLN A 156 -4.52 2.11 -4.04
CA GLN A 156 -3.42 2.07 -3.08
C GLN A 156 -2.17 1.46 -3.71
N PRO A 157 -1.38 2.25 -4.47
CA PRO A 157 -0.17 1.79 -5.15
C PRO A 157 1.09 1.98 -4.29
N PRO A 158 2.22 1.30 -4.61
CA PRO A 158 3.52 1.63 -4.06
C PRO A 158 4.06 2.91 -4.68
N TYR A 159 4.66 3.80 -3.86
CA TYR A 159 5.33 4.99 -4.35
C TYR A 159 6.44 5.46 -3.42
N SER A 160 7.58 5.79 -3.98
CA SER A 160 8.74 6.37 -3.28
C SER A 160 9.71 6.95 -4.29
N ILE A 161 10.76 7.65 -3.87
CA ILE A 161 11.83 8.11 -4.77
C ILE A 161 12.47 6.94 -5.55
N LEU A 162 12.54 5.72 -4.95
CA LEU A 162 13.09 4.55 -5.63
C LEU A 162 12.11 3.86 -6.58
N ASN A 163 10.83 4.19 -6.52
CA ASN A 163 9.77 3.53 -7.29
C ASN A 163 8.77 4.55 -7.78
N ARG A 164 8.99 5.02 -9.00
CA ARG A 164 8.27 6.12 -9.62
C ARG A 164 7.45 5.70 -10.83
N SER A 165 7.48 4.43 -11.22
CA SER A 165 6.78 3.93 -12.42
C SER A 165 5.28 4.25 -12.43
N ILE A 166 4.63 4.40 -11.27
CA ILE A 166 3.21 4.77 -11.19
C ILE A 166 2.91 6.20 -11.70
N GLU A 167 3.92 7.07 -11.82
CA GLU A 167 3.78 8.40 -12.39
C GLU A 167 3.42 8.37 -13.87
N GLN A 168 3.77 7.29 -14.59
CA GLN A 168 3.49 7.16 -16.03
C GLN A 168 2.00 6.98 -16.31
N GLU A 169 1.29 6.18 -15.53
CA GLU A 169 -0.09 5.79 -15.85
C GLU A 169 -1.03 5.78 -14.64
N VAL A 170 -0.63 5.19 -13.50
CA VAL A 170 -1.55 4.97 -12.36
C VAL A 170 -2.01 6.30 -11.77
N LEU A 171 -1.08 7.22 -11.45
CA LEU A 171 -1.43 8.53 -10.90
C LEU A 171 -2.25 9.37 -11.89
N PRO A 172 -1.89 9.49 -13.19
CA PRO A 172 -2.72 10.14 -14.21
C PRO A 172 -4.13 9.53 -14.32
N VAL A 173 -4.26 8.21 -14.27
CA VAL A 173 -5.57 7.54 -14.33
C VAL A 173 -6.39 7.83 -13.07
N CYS A 174 -5.76 7.77 -11.89
CA CYS A 174 -6.44 8.15 -10.65
C CYS A 174 -6.98 9.58 -10.72
N GLN A 175 -6.18 10.54 -11.16
CA GLN A 175 -6.59 11.94 -11.34
C GLN A 175 -7.75 12.05 -12.35
N LYS A 176 -7.66 11.37 -13.50
CA LYS A 176 -8.69 11.39 -14.54
C LYS A 176 -10.05 10.89 -14.05
N TYR A 177 -10.07 9.85 -13.22
CA TYR A 177 -11.30 9.28 -12.66
C TYR A 177 -11.70 9.88 -11.30
N GLY A 178 -10.97 10.88 -10.78
CA GLY A 178 -11.22 11.45 -9.46
C GLY A 178 -11.12 10.42 -8.34
N MET A 179 -10.09 9.55 -8.43
CA MET A 179 -9.75 8.57 -7.41
C MET A 179 -8.63 9.12 -6.51
N GLY A 180 -8.73 8.87 -5.21
CA GLY A 180 -7.63 9.16 -4.28
C GLY A 180 -6.51 8.13 -4.43
N ALA A 181 -5.24 8.57 -4.49
CA ALA A 181 -4.10 7.68 -4.41
C ALA A 181 -3.54 7.64 -2.98
N LEU A 182 -3.64 6.46 -2.35
CA LEU A 182 -3.19 6.18 -0.98
C LEU A 182 -1.88 5.39 -1.06
N VAL A 183 -0.74 6.07 -1.10
CA VAL A 183 0.50 5.40 -1.46
C VAL A 183 1.15 4.67 -0.28
N TRP A 184 1.58 3.42 -0.51
CA TRP A 184 2.28 2.62 0.48
C TRP A 184 3.78 2.52 0.20
N SER A 185 4.55 2.24 1.24
CA SER A 185 6.02 2.12 1.19
C SER A 185 6.77 3.38 0.76
N PRO A 186 6.40 4.58 1.26
CA PRO A 186 7.05 5.84 0.88
C PRO A 186 8.55 5.86 1.19
N LEU A 187 9.00 5.05 2.14
CA LEU A 187 10.42 4.86 2.48
C LEU A 187 11.06 3.66 1.79
N ALA A 188 10.47 3.13 0.71
CA ALA A 188 11.01 1.95 -0.02
C ALA A 188 11.37 0.80 0.92
N LYS A 189 10.43 0.39 1.79
CA LYS A 189 10.63 -0.66 2.83
C LYS A 189 11.74 -0.33 3.84
N GLY A 190 12.10 0.93 3.98
CA GLY A 190 13.10 1.44 4.89
C GLY A 190 14.46 1.72 4.26
N MET A 191 14.64 1.53 2.95
CA MET A 191 15.90 1.89 2.27
C MET A 191 16.17 3.40 2.35
N LEU A 192 15.14 4.22 2.23
CA LEU A 192 15.21 5.69 2.31
C LEU A 192 15.30 6.23 3.76
N THR A 193 15.69 5.39 4.72
CA THR A 193 16.07 5.83 6.07
C THR A 193 17.58 6.04 6.22
N GLY A 194 18.39 5.74 5.18
CA GLY A 194 19.84 5.77 5.25
C GLY A 194 20.49 4.62 6.04
N ARG A 195 19.67 3.67 6.53
CA ARG A 195 20.15 2.51 7.32
C ARG A 195 20.86 1.46 6.47
N TYR A 196 20.53 1.35 5.20
CA TYR A 196 21.09 0.39 4.26
C TYR A 196 22.06 1.11 3.33
N ARG A 197 23.34 0.74 3.39
CA ARG A 197 24.42 1.45 2.72
C ARG A 197 25.16 0.51 1.77
N LYS A 198 25.60 1.02 0.63
CA LYS A 198 26.46 0.27 -0.29
C LYS A 198 27.79 -0.10 0.36
N GLY A 199 28.27 -1.31 0.11
CA GLY A 199 29.54 -1.79 0.67
C GLY A 199 29.51 -2.14 2.16
N GLN A 200 28.38 -2.01 2.85
CA GLN A 200 28.22 -2.42 4.24
C GLN A 200 27.40 -3.70 4.34
N SER A 201 27.64 -4.49 5.41
CA SER A 201 26.80 -5.64 5.71
C SER A 201 25.36 -5.19 6.01
N LEU A 202 24.39 -5.91 5.44
CA LEU A 202 23.00 -5.62 5.71
C LEU A 202 22.68 -5.90 7.19
N PRO A 203 22.01 -4.95 7.89
CA PRO A 203 21.64 -5.14 9.28
C PRO A 203 20.60 -6.27 9.41
N GLU A 204 20.65 -7.01 10.51
CA GLU A 204 19.59 -7.97 10.82
C GLU A 204 18.25 -7.26 10.94
N SER A 205 17.33 -7.61 10.07
CA SER A 205 15.98 -7.06 10.08
C SER A 205 14.99 -7.99 9.40
N LEU A 206 13.71 -7.90 9.79
CA LEU A 206 12.64 -8.60 9.09
C LEU A 206 12.62 -8.28 7.59
N ARG A 207 12.92 -7.04 7.22
CA ARG A 207 12.92 -6.59 5.82
C ARG A 207 13.98 -7.30 4.98
N VAL A 208 15.18 -7.47 5.52
CA VAL A 208 16.25 -8.22 4.86
C VAL A 208 15.88 -9.70 4.73
N LYS A 209 15.23 -10.29 5.75
CA LYS A 209 14.78 -11.70 5.71
C LYS A 209 13.68 -11.92 4.66
N VAL A 210 12.73 -10.99 4.55
CA VAL A 210 11.56 -11.13 3.65
C VAL A 210 11.86 -10.68 2.22
N PHE A 211 12.71 -9.67 2.04
CA PHE A 211 13.02 -9.07 0.74
C PHE A 211 14.53 -8.99 0.47
N PRO A 212 15.28 -10.11 0.58
CA PRO A 212 16.75 -10.07 0.50
C PRO A 212 17.23 -9.48 -0.82
N LYS A 213 16.66 -9.91 -1.95
CA LYS A 213 17.05 -9.45 -3.29
C LYS A 213 16.90 -7.94 -3.48
N GLN A 214 15.83 -7.35 -2.94
CA GLN A 214 15.61 -5.92 -3.04
C GLN A 214 16.54 -5.12 -2.12
N MET A 215 16.76 -5.61 -0.88
CA MET A 215 17.61 -4.95 0.09
C MET A 215 19.10 -4.97 -0.32
N SER A 216 19.52 -5.94 -1.13
CA SER A 216 20.89 -6.07 -1.67
C SER A 216 21.04 -5.62 -3.13
N ASP A 217 19.99 -5.10 -3.76
CA ASP A 217 20.09 -4.63 -5.15
C ASP A 217 20.95 -3.36 -5.22
N GLU A 218 22.05 -3.46 -5.96
CA GLU A 218 23.04 -2.38 -6.03
C GLU A 218 22.49 -1.09 -6.61
N ARG A 219 21.52 -1.16 -7.54
CA ARG A 219 20.91 0.04 -8.15
C ARG A 219 20.12 0.83 -7.10
N ASN A 220 19.38 0.12 -6.25
CA ASN A 220 18.67 0.76 -5.13
C ASN A 220 19.66 1.39 -4.15
N LEU A 221 20.73 0.68 -3.81
CA LEU A 221 21.77 1.17 -2.89
C LEU A 221 22.54 2.36 -3.49
N ASP A 222 22.92 2.30 -4.77
CA ASP A 222 23.56 3.43 -5.46
C ASP A 222 22.68 4.68 -5.47
N THR A 223 21.39 4.51 -5.73
CA THR A 223 20.45 5.62 -5.70
C THR A 223 20.34 6.22 -4.29
N VAL A 224 20.27 5.38 -3.25
CA VAL A 224 20.28 5.85 -1.84
C VAL A 224 21.54 6.63 -1.53
N GLU A 225 22.74 6.13 -1.91
CA GLU A 225 24.00 6.84 -1.67
C GLU A 225 24.04 8.22 -2.35
N ARG A 226 23.45 8.35 -3.54
CA ARG A 226 23.36 9.63 -4.26
C ARG A 226 22.32 10.58 -3.65
N LEU A 227 21.26 10.08 -3.02
CA LEU A 227 20.21 10.89 -2.37
C LEU A 227 20.65 11.45 -1.01
N ILE A 228 21.56 10.78 -0.29
CA ILE A 228 22.01 11.22 1.03
C ILE A 228 22.59 12.65 0.97
N PRO A 229 23.57 12.98 0.09
CA PRO A 229 24.11 14.34 0.03
C PRO A 229 23.05 15.38 -0.41
N VAL A 230 22.02 14.99 -1.15
CA VAL A 230 20.90 15.91 -1.47
C VAL A 230 20.14 16.29 -0.20
N ALA A 231 19.81 15.31 0.66
CA ALA A 231 19.13 15.54 1.91
C ALA A 231 19.99 16.35 2.90
N GLU A 232 21.29 16.00 3.02
CA GLU A 232 22.25 16.72 3.87
C GLU A 232 22.41 18.17 3.44
N GLY A 233 22.54 18.43 2.13
CA GLY A 233 22.62 19.77 1.56
C GLY A 233 21.35 20.62 1.79
N ALA A 234 20.20 19.97 1.93
CA ALA A 234 18.93 20.61 2.31
C ALA A 234 18.73 20.75 3.82
N GLY A 235 19.67 20.24 4.66
CA GLY A 235 19.57 20.29 6.11
C GLY A 235 18.45 19.40 6.71
N ILE A 236 18.01 18.36 5.99
CA ILE A 236 16.94 17.45 6.41
C ILE A 236 17.40 16.01 6.35
N SER A 237 16.73 15.13 7.10
CA SER A 237 17.01 13.68 7.01
C SER A 237 16.52 13.10 5.68
N LEU A 238 17.18 12.02 5.21
CA LEU A 238 16.71 11.28 4.02
C LEU A 238 15.28 10.76 4.21
N THR A 239 14.90 10.36 5.44
CA THR A 239 13.54 9.95 5.79
C THR A 239 12.53 11.08 5.54
N HIS A 240 12.82 12.27 6.04
CA HIS A 240 11.92 13.43 5.87
C HIS A 240 11.86 13.90 4.42
N MET A 241 13.00 13.91 3.72
CA MET A 241 13.04 14.20 2.28
C MET A 241 12.17 13.22 1.49
N ALA A 242 12.29 11.92 1.75
CA ALA A 242 11.51 10.89 1.05
C ALA A 242 10.00 11.00 1.32
N MET A 243 9.61 11.34 2.55
CA MET A 243 8.20 11.57 2.89
C MET A 243 7.66 12.84 2.21
N ALA A 244 8.42 13.94 2.27
CA ALA A 244 8.03 15.19 1.64
C ALA A 244 7.92 15.07 0.11
N PHE A 245 8.84 14.32 -0.54
CA PHE A 245 8.80 14.03 -1.97
C PHE A 245 7.47 13.34 -2.37
N VAL A 246 7.09 12.30 -1.65
CA VAL A 246 5.85 11.57 -1.94
C VAL A 246 4.62 12.47 -1.82
N MET A 247 4.60 13.34 -0.81
CA MET A 247 3.48 14.26 -0.57
C MET A 247 3.49 15.49 -1.51
N ALA A 248 4.61 15.80 -2.15
CA ALA A 248 4.70 16.89 -3.12
C ALA A 248 3.98 16.57 -4.44
N HIS A 249 3.78 15.29 -4.77
CA HIS A 249 3.14 14.91 -6.03
C HIS A 249 1.62 15.19 -6.00
N PRO A 250 1.07 16.01 -6.93
CA PRO A 250 -0.33 16.44 -6.92
C PRO A 250 -1.35 15.31 -7.09
N GLY A 251 -0.93 14.16 -7.62
CA GLY A 251 -1.75 12.96 -7.75
C GLY A 251 -1.85 12.11 -6.46
N VAL A 252 -1.05 12.41 -5.44
CA VAL A 252 -1.05 11.66 -4.17
C VAL A 252 -2.00 12.31 -3.18
N THR A 253 -2.90 11.51 -2.60
CA THR A 253 -3.85 11.98 -1.59
C THR A 253 -3.29 11.79 -0.18
N SER A 254 -2.62 10.68 0.09
CA SER A 254 -2.05 10.37 1.40
C SER A 254 -0.94 9.33 1.29
N ALA A 255 0.07 9.44 2.15
CA ALA A 255 1.12 8.45 2.32
C ALA A 255 0.86 7.59 3.56
N ILE A 256 0.87 6.26 3.40
CA ILE A 256 0.63 5.32 4.49
C ILE A 256 1.93 5.11 5.28
N LEU A 257 1.89 5.50 6.54
CA LEU A 257 2.99 5.32 7.48
C LEU A 257 2.94 3.92 8.10
N GLY A 258 4.11 3.34 8.35
CA GLY A 258 4.22 2.02 8.96
C GLY A 258 5.23 1.97 10.11
N PRO A 259 5.14 2.84 11.13
CA PRO A 259 6.03 2.77 12.28
C PRO A 259 5.79 1.48 13.07
N ARG A 260 6.88 0.86 13.54
CA ARG A 260 6.84 -0.33 14.39
C ARG A 260 7.11 0.01 15.85
N THR A 261 7.73 1.15 16.11
CA THR A 261 8.06 1.65 17.44
C THR A 261 7.58 3.08 17.60
N MET A 262 7.41 3.51 18.84
CA MET A 262 7.04 4.89 19.15
C MET A 262 8.07 5.88 18.60
N GLN A 263 9.36 5.58 18.74
CA GLN A 263 10.43 6.42 18.21
C GLN A 263 10.34 6.63 16.69
N GLN A 264 9.96 5.58 15.93
CA GLN A 264 9.75 5.71 14.49
C GLN A 264 8.55 6.61 14.17
N LEU A 265 7.47 6.52 14.96
CA LEU A 265 6.34 7.43 14.80
C LEU A 265 6.74 8.88 15.10
N ASP A 266 7.48 9.10 16.18
CA ASP A 266 7.94 10.44 16.56
C ASP A 266 8.78 11.09 15.47
N ASP A 267 9.73 10.35 14.88
CA ASP A 267 10.55 10.83 13.77
C ASP A 267 9.69 11.19 12.54
N LEU A 268 8.74 10.32 12.16
CA LEU A 268 7.84 10.57 11.04
C LEU A 268 6.94 11.79 11.27
N LEU A 269 6.43 11.97 12.49
CA LEU A 269 5.61 13.14 12.85
C LEU A 269 6.44 14.43 12.84
N ALA A 270 7.68 14.38 13.29
CA ALA A 270 8.58 15.53 13.23
C ALA A 270 8.85 16.02 11.79
N GLY A 271 8.86 15.10 10.82
CA GLY A 271 9.01 15.41 9.40
C GLY A 271 7.74 15.78 8.66
N ALA A 272 6.56 15.70 9.28
CA ALA A 272 5.27 15.83 8.59
C ALA A 272 5.02 17.20 7.92
N GLY A 273 5.67 18.27 8.39
CA GLY A 273 5.59 19.62 7.80
C GLY A 273 6.72 19.96 6.83
N THR A 274 7.60 19.02 6.52
CA THR A 274 8.73 19.28 5.61
C THR A 274 8.21 19.56 4.19
N ALA A 275 8.62 20.69 3.61
CA ALA A 275 8.37 21.03 2.21
C ALA A 275 9.69 21.03 1.44
N LEU A 276 9.64 20.58 0.20
CA LEU A 276 10.77 20.60 -0.74
C LEU A 276 10.55 21.75 -1.73
N ASN A 277 11.61 22.53 -2.01
CA ASN A 277 11.60 23.49 -3.09
C ASN A 277 11.96 22.82 -4.42
N ASP A 278 11.77 23.54 -5.53
CA ASP A 278 12.03 23.02 -6.87
C ASP A 278 13.48 22.57 -7.06
N GLU A 279 14.46 23.29 -6.48
CA GLU A 279 15.88 22.92 -6.56
C GLU A 279 16.17 21.53 -5.97
N ILE A 280 15.52 21.18 -4.84
CA ILE A 280 15.67 19.86 -4.21
C ILE A 280 14.97 18.82 -5.05
N LEU A 281 13.77 19.11 -5.57
CA LEU A 281 13.00 18.22 -6.43
C LEU A 281 13.76 17.91 -7.72
N ASP A 282 14.37 18.92 -8.37
CA ASP A 282 15.20 18.77 -9.57
C ASP A 282 16.41 17.86 -9.29
N LYS A 283 17.10 18.03 -8.16
CA LYS A 283 18.20 17.15 -7.75
C LYS A 283 17.75 15.72 -7.51
N ILE A 284 16.54 15.51 -6.96
CA ILE A 284 15.96 14.18 -6.83
C ILE A 284 15.69 13.58 -8.21
N ASP A 285 15.14 14.35 -9.15
CA ASP A 285 14.85 13.91 -10.51
C ASP A 285 16.12 13.54 -11.29
N GLU A 286 17.23 14.24 -11.10
CA GLU A 286 18.56 13.88 -11.65
C GLU A 286 19.07 12.54 -11.11
N VAL A 287 18.79 12.21 -9.86
CA VAL A 287 19.21 10.96 -9.22
C VAL A 287 18.29 9.80 -9.55
N ALA A 288 17.00 10.03 -9.53
CA ALA A 288 15.93 9.06 -9.76
C ALA A 288 14.92 9.67 -10.76
N PRO A 289 15.10 9.46 -12.07
CA PRO A 289 14.28 10.11 -13.09
C PRO A 289 12.79 9.82 -12.97
N PRO A 290 11.92 10.80 -13.28
CA PRO A 290 10.47 10.64 -13.24
C PRO A 290 9.98 9.43 -14.03
N GLY A 291 8.97 8.74 -13.51
CA GLY A 291 8.35 7.58 -14.14
C GLY A 291 9.21 6.32 -14.16
N THR A 292 10.36 6.27 -13.49
CA THR A 292 11.27 5.10 -13.47
C THR A 292 11.36 4.47 -12.10
N ASP A 293 11.78 3.19 -12.06
CA ASP A 293 12.15 2.50 -10.84
C ASP A 293 13.68 2.32 -10.79
N ALA A 294 14.31 2.65 -9.68
CA ALA A 294 15.76 2.47 -9.49
C ALA A 294 16.14 0.99 -9.56
N GLY A 295 15.34 0.13 -8.96
CA GLY A 295 15.53 -1.30 -8.95
C GLY A 295 14.23 -2.06 -8.66
N PRO A 296 14.26 -3.39 -8.54
CA PRO A 296 13.06 -4.19 -8.35
C PRO A 296 12.38 -3.87 -7.02
N MET A 297 11.07 -3.62 -7.07
CA MET A 297 10.25 -3.37 -5.87
C MET A 297 9.98 -4.61 -5.03
N GLY A 298 9.89 -5.78 -5.62
CA GLY A 298 9.34 -6.98 -4.98
C GLY A 298 7.92 -6.75 -4.43
N ALA A 299 7.09 -7.76 -4.43
CA ALA A 299 5.70 -7.72 -3.94
C ALA A 299 4.71 -6.87 -4.76
N LEU A 300 5.01 -6.59 -6.03
CA LEU A 300 4.03 -6.08 -7.00
C LEU A 300 3.15 -7.22 -7.51
N TYR A 301 1.98 -6.86 -8.03
CA TYR A 301 1.22 -7.79 -8.86
C TYR A 301 2.04 -8.14 -10.12
N THR A 302 2.17 -9.43 -10.37
CA THR A 302 2.86 -9.92 -11.57
C THR A 302 1.84 -10.66 -12.43
N PRO A 303 1.56 -10.19 -13.66
CA PRO A 303 0.65 -10.87 -14.57
C PRO A 303 1.04 -12.36 -14.75
N GLN A 304 0.05 -13.25 -14.82
CA GLN A 304 0.28 -14.69 -14.95
C GLN A 304 1.15 -15.04 -16.16
N ALA A 305 1.02 -14.32 -17.26
CA ALA A 305 1.84 -14.52 -18.45
C ALA A 305 3.35 -14.34 -18.20
N LEU A 306 3.75 -13.51 -17.22
CA LEU A 306 5.15 -13.37 -16.83
C LEU A 306 5.63 -14.52 -15.94
N MET A 307 4.71 -15.16 -15.22
CA MET A 307 4.99 -16.29 -14.33
C MET A 307 4.98 -17.62 -15.08
N GLN A 308 4.10 -17.78 -16.08
CA GLN A 308 3.86 -19.02 -16.81
C GLN A 308 4.29 -18.88 -18.26
N ALA A 309 5.31 -19.66 -18.66
CA ALA A 309 5.83 -19.62 -20.03
C ALA A 309 4.78 -20.01 -21.08
N SER A 310 3.87 -20.92 -20.75
CA SER A 310 2.78 -21.36 -21.62
C SER A 310 1.82 -20.25 -22.04
N LEU A 311 1.68 -19.18 -21.22
CA LEU A 311 0.83 -18.04 -21.54
C LEU A 311 1.51 -16.98 -22.45
N ARG A 312 2.83 -17.09 -22.67
CA ARG A 312 3.61 -16.14 -23.47
C ARG A 312 4.42 -16.76 -24.60
N ARG A 313 4.36 -18.10 -24.74
CA ARG A 313 5.00 -18.83 -25.85
C ARG A 313 3.94 -19.64 -26.58
N ARG A 314 4.06 -19.66 -27.91
CA ARG A 314 3.22 -20.57 -28.66
C ARG A 314 3.53 -22.02 -28.25
N PRO A 315 2.52 -22.88 -28.10
CA PRO A 315 2.79 -24.31 -27.94
C PRO A 315 3.64 -24.77 -29.15
N ASP A 316 4.57 -25.68 -28.90
CA ASP A 316 5.38 -26.26 -29.97
C ASP A 316 4.43 -26.69 -31.09
N ARG A 317 4.67 -26.18 -32.31
CA ARG A 317 3.95 -26.69 -33.47
C ARG A 317 4.30 -28.19 -33.52
N VAL A 318 3.34 -29.04 -33.20
CA VAL A 318 3.45 -30.45 -33.56
C VAL A 318 3.74 -30.43 -35.06
N ALA A 319 4.97 -30.86 -35.42
CA ALA A 319 5.33 -31.02 -36.83
C ALA A 319 4.28 -31.95 -37.44
N VAL A 320 3.48 -31.40 -38.37
CA VAL A 320 2.55 -32.18 -39.18
C VAL A 320 3.38 -32.96 -40.21
#